data_7557040d80cd228f8ead62a3e0ddf3e7
#
_entry.id   7557040d80cd228f8ead62a3e0ddf3e7
#
_cell.length_a   1.000
_cell.length_b   1.000
_cell.length_c   1.000
_cell.angle_alpha   90.00
_cell.angle_beta   90.00
_cell.angle_gamma   90.00
#
_symmetry.space_group_name_H-M   'P 1'
#
loop_
_entity.id
_entity.type
_entity.pdbx_description
1 polymer ?
#
loop_
_entity_poly.entity_id
_entity_poly.type
_entity_poly.pdbx_seq_one_letter_code
_entity_poly.pdbx_strand_id
1 'polypeptide(L)'
;MKALPLFLLGTTLTLSHPLPAEEQHSHDAHEHGHGQLNLALDGQQLLIEFQAPAADLVGFEKTATTAQEKQHYAKALARLRQGATLFSLPAEAACTLKEQQVGAHADGDDTATSHQAHEEHDKHEAHDEPEHSDIHAEYHFECKEPQKLTSLAVTLFAAYPSLEKLSVQAILPGTPSSIELTPANPTLRW
;
A
#
# COMPACT_ATOMS: atom_id res chain seq x y z
N MET A 1 58.06 -59.15 -2.76
CA MET A 1 58.29 -57.87 -2.17
C MET A 1 57.44 -56.89 -2.98
N LYS A 2 56.21 -56.47 -2.46
CA LYS A 2 55.32 -55.59 -3.18
C LYS A 2 55.20 -54.29 -2.36
N ALA A 3 55.67 -53.20 -2.91
CA ALA A 3 55.60 -51.88 -2.29
C ALA A 3 54.20 -51.29 -2.49
N LEU A 4 53.59 -50.80 -1.41
CA LEU A 4 52.32 -50.16 -1.37
C LEU A 4 52.54 -48.64 -1.42
N PRO A 5 51.87 -47.85 -2.29
CA PRO A 5 51.98 -46.38 -2.27
C PRO A 5 51.02 -45.78 -1.24
N LEU A 6 51.61 -44.93 -0.43
CA LEU A 6 50.91 -44.12 0.58
C LEU A 6 50.21 -42.89 -0.12
N PHE A 7 48.90 -42.88 -0.15
CA PHE A 7 48.14 -41.73 -0.64
C PHE A 7 47.99 -40.68 0.51
N LEU A 8 48.62 -39.53 0.34
CA LEU A 8 48.40 -38.37 1.20
C LEU A 8 47.09 -37.70 0.75
N LEU A 9 46.09 -37.72 1.65
CA LEU A 9 44.81 -37.00 1.49
C LEU A 9 45.01 -35.55 1.96
N GLY A 10 45.14 -34.64 1.01
CA GLY A 10 45.19 -33.20 1.29
C GLY A 10 43.78 -32.64 1.56
N THR A 11 43.50 -32.26 2.79
CA THR A 11 42.29 -31.55 3.18
C THR A 11 42.39 -30.07 2.83
N THR A 12 41.68 -29.62 1.81
CA THR A 12 41.52 -28.19 1.48
C THR A 12 40.44 -27.59 2.36
N LEU A 13 40.83 -26.70 3.28
CA LEU A 13 39.97 -25.93 4.12
C LEU A 13 39.39 -24.73 3.30
N THR A 14 38.13 -24.82 2.88
CA THR A 14 37.47 -23.73 2.20
C THR A 14 36.98 -22.71 3.24
N LEU A 15 37.60 -21.54 3.28
CA LEU A 15 37.11 -20.37 4.05
C LEU A 15 35.84 -19.83 3.36
N SER A 16 34.67 -20.11 3.96
CA SER A 16 33.41 -19.46 3.59
C SER A 16 33.42 -18.06 4.16
N HIS A 17 33.55 -17.05 3.31
CA HIS A 17 33.30 -15.65 3.70
C HIS A 17 31.79 -15.44 3.73
N PRO A 18 31.21 -14.92 4.82
CA PRO A 18 29.82 -14.43 4.80
C PRO A 18 29.79 -13.18 3.93
N LEU A 19 29.00 -13.22 2.85
CA LEU A 19 28.62 -12.03 2.09
C LEU A 19 27.68 -11.22 2.98
N PRO A 20 27.92 -9.92 3.19
CA PRO A 20 26.91 -9.06 3.79
C PRO A 20 25.69 -9.06 2.84
N ALA A 21 24.51 -9.45 3.34
CA ALA A 21 23.26 -9.14 2.70
C ALA A 21 23.10 -7.62 2.85
N GLU A 22 23.32 -6.87 1.78
CA GLU A 22 22.83 -5.51 1.68
C GLU A 22 21.30 -5.64 1.70
N GLU A 23 20.68 -5.19 2.78
CA GLU A 23 19.25 -4.91 2.80
C GLU A 23 19.03 -3.78 1.78
N GLN A 24 18.63 -4.17 0.57
CA GLN A 24 18.10 -3.23 -0.39
C GLN A 24 16.76 -2.75 0.20
N HIS A 25 16.78 -1.62 0.88
CA HIS A 25 15.59 -0.81 1.02
C HIS A 25 15.22 -0.35 -0.39
N SER A 26 14.39 -1.14 -1.06
CA SER A 26 13.71 -0.68 -2.26
C SER A 26 12.71 0.37 -1.78
N HIS A 27 13.08 1.63 -1.81
CA HIS A 27 12.10 2.69 -1.96
C HIS A 27 11.45 2.38 -3.31
N ASP A 28 10.28 1.77 -3.28
CA ASP A 28 9.49 1.53 -4.48
C ASP A 28 9.25 2.92 -5.09
N ALA A 29 9.90 3.16 -6.23
CA ALA A 29 9.71 4.40 -6.96
C ALA A 29 8.21 4.48 -7.29
N HIS A 30 7.51 5.48 -6.72
CA HIS A 30 6.10 5.69 -6.94
C HIS A 30 5.85 5.85 -8.44
N GLU A 31 5.08 4.92 -9.01
CA GLU A 31 4.69 4.98 -10.41
C GLU A 31 3.41 5.79 -10.51
N HIS A 32 3.47 6.98 -11.14
CA HIS A 32 2.29 7.80 -11.36
C HIS A 32 1.19 7.06 -12.11
N GLY A 33 -0.04 7.33 -11.75
CA GLY A 33 -1.22 6.63 -12.28
C GLY A 33 -1.47 5.27 -11.64
N HIS A 34 -0.67 4.85 -10.66
CA HIS A 34 -0.71 3.52 -10.08
C HIS A 34 -1.01 3.56 -8.58
N GLY A 35 -2.17 3.05 -8.19
CA GLY A 35 -2.54 2.86 -6.79
C GLY A 35 -2.52 1.39 -6.36
N GLN A 36 -2.63 1.17 -5.07
CA GLN A 36 -2.75 -0.14 -4.43
C GLN A 36 -4.11 -0.26 -3.73
N LEU A 37 -4.68 -1.44 -3.76
CA LEU A 37 -5.93 -1.75 -3.09
C LEU A 37 -5.84 -3.12 -2.43
N ASN A 38 -5.84 -3.15 -1.10
CA ASN A 38 -5.82 -4.37 -0.33
C ASN A 38 -7.23 -4.64 0.21
N LEU A 39 -7.67 -5.91 0.12
CA LEU A 39 -8.95 -6.36 0.64
C LEU A 39 -8.75 -7.56 1.55
N ALA A 40 -9.42 -7.55 2.68
CA ALA A 40 -9.50 -8.71 3.57
C ALA A 40 -10.94 -8.91 4.06
N LEU A 41 -11.49 -10.12 3.89
CA LEU A 41 -12.79 -10.51 4.45
C LEU A 41 -12.58 -11.56 5.54
N ASP A 42 -12.88 -11.16 6.78
CA ASP A 42 -12.87 -12.05 7.93
C ASP A 42 -14.26 -12.09 8.59
N GLY A 43 -14.93 -13.23 8.49
CA GLY A 43 -16.31 -13.37 8.94
C GLY A 43 -17.25 -12.38 8.26
N GLN A 44 -17.76 -11.42 9.00
CA GLN A 44 -18.63 -10.35 8.52
C GLN A 44 -17.88 -9.02 8.26
N GLN A 45 -16.59 -8.94 8.58
CA GLN A 45 -15.80 -7.73 8.45
C GLN A 45 -15.06 -7.72 7.11
N LEU A 46 -15.32 -6.70 6.30
CA LEU A 46 -14.54 -6.41 5.09
C LEU A 46 -13.70 -5.18 5.36
N LEU A 47 -12.39 -5.35 5.33
CA LEU A 47 -11.41 -4.28 5.33
C LEU A 47 -11.02 -3.96 3.88
N ILE A 48 -10.96 -2.68 3.55
CA ILE A 48 -10.44 -2.16 2.29
C ILE A 48 -9.41 -1.10 2.63
N GLU A 49 -8.18 -1.29 2.18
CA GLU A 49 -7.10 -0.31 2.27
C GLU A 49 -6.76 0.18 0.87
N PHE A 50 -6.71 1.48 0.70
CA PHE A 50 -6.35 2.15 -0.55
C PHE A 50 -5.15 3.05 -0.32
N GLN A 51 -4.19 3.00 -1.24
CA GLN A 51 -3.02 3.86 -1.26
C GLN A 51 -2.74 4.32 -2.68
N ALA A 52 -2.39 5.59 -2.84
CA ALA A 52 -1.93 6.11 -4.12
C ALA A 52 -1.05 7.36 -3.92
N PRO A 53 -0.13 7.66 -4.87
CA PRO A 53 0.63 8.88 -4.87
C PRO A 53 -0.27 10.12 -4.79
N ALA A 54 0.12 11.10 -3.99
CA ALA A 54 -0.66 12.34 -3.84
C ALA A 54 -0.87 13.04 -5.19
N ALA A 55 0.13 13.00 -6.09
CA ALA A 55 0.00 13.56 -7.43
C ALA A 55 -1.21 13.05 -8.20
N ASP A 56 -1.57 11.76 -8.06
CA ASP A 56 -2.69 11.15 -8.77
C ASP A 56 -4.05 11.57 -8.21
N LEU A 57 -4.08 11.98 -6.94
CA LEU A 57 -5.32 12.33 -6.25
C LEU A 57 -5.55 13.83 -6.15
N VAL A 58 -4.46 14.62 -5.96
CA VAL A 58 -4.53 16.07 -5.76
C VAL A 58 -3.81 16.87 -6.84
N GLY A 59 -3.01 16.23 -7.70
CA GLY A 59 -2.28 16.84 -8.81
C GLY A 59 -0.90 17.39 -8.44
N PHE A 60 -0.38 17.12 -7.24
CA PHE A 60 0.95 17.50 -6.78
C PHE A 60 1.41 16.60 -5.62
N GLU A 61 2.73 16.45 -5.43
CA GLU A 61 3.32 15.62 -4.37
C GLU A 61 3.80 16.43 -3.16
N LYS A 62 4.16 17.69 -3.40
CA LYS A 62 4.66 18.55 -2.34
C LYS A 62 3.59 18.95 -1.33
N THR A 63 4.01 19.38 -0.15
CA THR A 63 3.12 19.97 0.85
C THR A 63 2.33 21.15 0.25
N ALA A 64 1.00 21.16 0.43
CA ALA A 64 0.10 22.21 -0.03
C ALA A 64 0.39 23.54 0.71
N THR A 65 0.91 24.54 0.03
CA THR A 65 1.29 25.82 0.62
C THR A 65 0.29 26.93 0.31
N THR A 66 -0.22 26.99 -0.92
CA THR A 66 -1.19 28.01 -1.35
C THR A 66 -2.60 27.67 -0.92
N ALA A 67 -3.47 28.68 -0.82
CA ALA A 67 -4.90 28.48 -0.51
C ALA A 67 -5.59 27.56 -1.53
N GLN A 68 -5.20 27.66 -2.80
CA GLN A 68 -5.76 26.83 -3.87
C GLN A 68 -5.33 25.37 -3.72
N GLU A 69 -4.05 25.09 -3.47
CA GLU A 69 -3.55 23.74 -3.22
C GLU A 69 -4.22 23.11 -1.99
N LYS A 70 -4.31 23.86 -0.89
CA LYS A 70 -5.03 23.39 0.31
C LYS A 70 -6.48 23.05 0.04
N GLN A 71 -7.17 23.84 -0.81
CA GLN A 71 -8.54 23.56 -1.21
C GLN A 71 -8.64 22.30 -2.09
N HIS A 72 -7.72 22.09 -3.04
CA HIS A 72 -7.68 20.87 -3.87
C HIS A 72 -7.44 19.64 -3.00
N TYR A 73 -6.46 19.70 -2.11
CA TYR A 73 -6.16 18.64 -1.16
C TYR A 73 -7.37 18.29 -0.29
N ALA A 74 -8.02 19.30 0.33
CA ALA A 74 -9.20 19.10 1.15
C ALA A 74 -10.36 18.46 0.37
N LYS A 75 -10.56 18.85 -0.90
CA LYS A 75 -11.58 18.24 -1.77
C LYS A 75 -11.29 16.78 -2.09
N ALA A 76 -10.04 16.44 -2.37
CA ALA A 76 -9.64 15.07 -2.63
C ALA A 76 -9.87 14.17 -1.40
N LEU A 77 -9.41 14.60 -0.22
CA LEU A 77 -9.68 13.87 1.02
C LEU A 77 -11.17 13.76 1.36
N ALA A 78 -11.95 14.84 1.12
CA ALA A 78 -13.40 14.80 1.33
C ALA A 78 -14.10 13.80 0.41
N ARG A 79 -13.58 13.59 -0.80
CA ARG A 79 -14.08 12.58 -1.73
C ARG A 79 -13.70 11.17 -1.28
N LEU A 80 -12.47 10.95 -0.81
CA LEU A 80 -12.05 9.67 -0.21
C LEU A 80 -12.90 9.30 1.00
N ARG A 81 -13.32 10.30 1.80
CA ARG A 81 -14.25 10.07 2.93
C ARG A 81 -15.67 9.67 2.52
N GLN A 82 -15.94 9.48 1.23
CA GLN A 82 -17.20 8.94 0.72
C GLN A 82 -17.08 7.44 0.38
N GLY A 83 -16.41 6.66 1.23
CA GLY A 83 -16.07 5.25 0.98
C GLY A 83 -17.24 4.40 0.51
N ALA A 84 -18.44 4.60 1.05
CA ALA A 84 -19.63 3.88 0.61
C ALA A 84 -20.03 4.13 -0.87
N THR A 85 -19.56 5.23 -1.48
CA THR A 85 -19.78 5.51 -2.90
C THR A 85 -18.60 5.15 -3.79
N LEU A 86 -17.42 5.01 -3.20
CA LEU A 86 -16.20 4.64 -3.94
C LEU A 86 -16.09 3.14 -4.20
N PHE A 87 -16.70 2.34 -3.33
CA PHE A 87 -16.69 0.88 -3.37
C PHE A 87 -18.12 0.35 -3.45
N SER A 88 -18.50 -0.13 -4.64
CA SER A 88 -19.81 -0.74 -4.86
C SER A 88 -19.76 -2.23 -4.56
N LEU A 89 -20.46 -2.63 -3.51
CA LEU A 89 -20.61 -4.02 -3.06
C LEU A 89 -22.00 -4.54 -3.45
N PRO A 90 -22.19 -5.87 -3.67
CA PRO A 90 -23.49 -6.45 -3.93
C PRO A 90 -24.50 -6.10 -2.82
N ALA A 91 -25.67 -5.62 -3.20
CA ALA A 91 -26.73 -5.23 -2.24
C ALA A 91 -27.15 -6.40 -1.36
N GLU A 92 -27.10 -7.62 -1.91
CA GLU A 92 -27.45 -8.87 -1.23
C GLU A 92 -26.50 -9.21 -0.08
N ALA A 93 -25.25 -8.70 -0.11
CA ALA A 93 -24.30 -8.86 0.98
C ALA A 93 -24.65 -7.98 2.19
N ALA A 94 -25.54 -6.98 2.01
CA ALA A 94 -26.01 -6.06 3.04
C ALA A 94 -24.86 -5.43 3.86
N CYS A 95 -23.81 -4.98 3.17
CA CYS A 95 -22.64 -4.34 3.78
C CYS A 95 -22.94 -2.88 4.14
N THR A 96 -22.46 -2.46 5.30
CA THR A 96 -22.54 -1.07 5.78
C THR A 96 -21.18 -0.59 6.21
N LEU A 97 -20.78 0.60 5.76
CA LEU A 97 -19.55 1.24 6.22
C LEU A 97 -19.70 1.63 7.69
N LYS A 98 -18.78 1.17 8.54
CA LYS A 98 -18.77 1.41 9.99
C LYS A 98 -17.74 2.45 10.38
N GLU A 99 -16.54 2.33 9.82
CA GLU A 99 -15.41 3.18 10.14
C GLU A 99 -14.62 3.48 8.88
N GLN A 100 -13.99 4.64 8.86
CA GLN A 100 -13.04 5.01 7.80
C GLN A 100 -12.00 5.96 8.33
N GLN A 101 -10.78 5.81 7.85
CA GLN A 101 -9.67 6.71 8.10
C GLN A 101 -9.11 7.18 6.75
N VAL A 102 -8.81 8.48 6.63
CA VAL A 102 -8.23 9.05 5.41
C VAL A 102 -7.18 10.06 5.82
N GLY A 103 -5.95 9.86 5.36
CA GLY A 103 -4.81 10.70 5.69
C GLY A 103 -3.71 10.64 4.64
N ALA A 104 -2.67 11.46 4.83
CA ALA A 104 -1.40 11.33 4.12
C ALA A 104 -0.36 10.74 5.08
N HIS A 105 0.48 9.86 4.54
CA HIS A 105 1.74 9.50 5.17
C HIS A 105 2.87 10.14 4.36
N ALA A 106 3.79 10.82 5.04
CA ALA A 106 5.07 11.13 4.47
C ALA A 106 5.95 9.88 4.65
N ASP A 107 6.62 9.44 3.58
CA ASP A 107 7.55 8.34 3.66
C ASP A 107 8.65 8.69 4.66
N GLY A 108 8.66 8.02 5.82
CA GLY A 108 9.65 8.23 6.87
C GLY A 108 9.17 8.16 8.32
N ASP A 109 7.86 8.03 8.58
CA ASP A 109 7.35 7.97 9.95
C ASP A 109 6.65 6.63 10.27
N ASP A 110 7.46 5.57 10.39
CA ASP A 110 7.05 4.26 10.88
C ASP A 110 6.96 4.19 12.42
N THR A 111 6.74 5.31 13.12
CA THR A 111 6.62 5.28 14.58
C THR A 111 5.44 6.06 15.12
N ALA A 112 4.27 5.43 15.13
CA ALA A 112 3.23 5.77 16.08
C ALA A 112 3.61 5.19 17.46
N THR A 113 4.57 5.78 18.16
CA THR A 113 4.76 5.58 19.60
C THR A 113 5.22 6.89 20.25
N SER A 114 4.33 7.43 21.06
CA SER A 114 4.59 8.57 21.94
C SER A 114 5.82 8.33 22.81
N HIS A 115 6.92 9.05 22.59
CA HIS A 115 7.94 9.28 23.59
C HIS A 115 8.41 10.74 23.60
N GLN A 116 8.46 11.25 24.81
CA GLN A 116 8.81 12.60 25.22
C GLN A 116 10.22 13.02 24.78
N ALA A 117 10.34 14.32 24.61
CA ALA A 117 11.51 15.12 24.31
C ALA A 117 12.84 14.64 24.93
N HIS A 118 13.85 14.55 24.08
CA HIS A 118 15.23 14.87 24.45
C HIS A 118 15.83 15.71 23.31
N GLU A 119 16.14 16.94 23.65
CA GLU A 119 16.95 17.85 22.82
C GLU A 119 18.38 17.35 22.83
N GLU A 120 18.95 17.05 21.65
CA GLU A 120 20.36 17.28 21.36
C GLU A 120 20.57 17.44 19.86
N HIS A 121 21.26 18.53 19.53
CA HIS A 121 21.61 18.98 18.18
C HIS A 121 22.61 18.04 17.50
N ASP A 122 22.23 17.50 16.33
CA ASP A 122 23.21 17.22 15.29
C ASP A 122 22.67 17.73 13.93
N LYS A 123 23.49 18.59 13.35
CA LYS A 123 23.24 19.16 11.99
C LYS A 123 23.43 18.05 10.98
N HIS A 124 22.34 17.42 10.57
CA HIS A 124 22.31 16.69 9.32
C HIS A 124 21.98 17.67 8.20
N GLU A 125 22.86 17.75 7.22
CA GLU A 125 22.62 18.46 5.97
C GLU A 125 21.34 17.86 5.36
N ALA A 126 20.32 18.71 5.20
CA ALA A 126 19.08 18.34 4.55
C ALA A 126 19.41 18.02 3.07
N HIS A 127 19.40 16.74 2.73
CA HIS A 127 19.19 16.34 1.36
C HIS A 127 17.73 16.69 1.05
N ASP A 128 17.51 17.70 0.21
CA ASP A 128 16.23 18.01 -0.43
C ASP A 128 15.92 16.88 -1.46
N GLU A 129 15.68 15.68 -0.97
CA GLU A 129 14.94 14.68 -1.74
C GLU A 129 13.50 15.19 -1.81
N PRO A 130 12.87 15.18 -3.00
CA PRO A 130 11.46 15.55 -3.11
C PRO A 130 10.67 14.63 -2.20
N GLU A 131 10.00 15.18 -1.18
CA GLU A 131 9.09 14.42 -0.31
C GLU A 131 7.94 13.90 -1.17
N HIS A 132 8.06 12.65 -1.61
CA HIS A 132 6.94 11.94 -2.20
C HIS A 132 5.96 11.62 -1.07
N SER A 133 4.72 12.00 -1.24
CA SER A 133 3.68 11.70 -0.25
C SER A 133 2.60 10.83 -0.86
N ASP A 134 2.25 9.78 -0.13
CA ASP A 134 1.11 8.94 -0.46
C ASP A 134 -0.11 9.34 0.36
N ILE A 135 -1.28 9.18 -0.23
CA ILE A 135 -2.55 9.30 0.47
C ILE A 135 -3.08 7.89 0.72
N HIS A 136 -3.36 7.63 1.99
CA HIS A 136 -3.92 6.37 2.47
C HIS A 136 -5.36 6.55 2.88
N ALA A 137 -6.17 5.54 2.61
CA ALA A 137 -7.54 5.48 3.09
C ALA A 137 -7.89 4.04 3.48
N GLU A 138 -8.50 3.89 4.64
CA GLU A 138 -8.94 2.62 5.19
C GLU A 138 -10.44 2.66 5.44
N TYR A 139 -11.14 1.56 5.11
CA TYR A 139 -12.58 1.45 5.21
C TYR A 139 -12.96 0.10 5.82
N HIS A 140 -13.72 0.14 6.90
CA HIS A 140 -14.27 -1.04 7.56
C HIS A 140 -15.76 -1.17 7.26
N PHE A 141 -16.13 -2.23 6.56
CA PHE A 141 -17.51 -2.58 6.29
C PHE A 141 -17.93 -3.79 7.13
N GLU A 142 -19.16 -3.76 7.62
CA GLU A 142 -19.82 -4.94 8.18
C GLU A 142 -20.87 -5.45 7.20
N CYS A 143 -20.72 -6.72 6.78
CA CYS A 143 -21.59 -7.39 5.82
C CYS A 143 -22.44 -8.44 6.55
N LYS A 144 -23.78 -8.31 6.52
CA LYS A 144 -24.68 -9.27 7.19
C LYS A 144 -24.70 -10.63 6.50
N GLU A 145 -24.55 -10.63 5.18
CA GLU A 145 -24.56 -11.83 4.33
C GLU A 145 -23.23 -11.94 3.55
N PRO A 146 -22.09 -12.16 4.23
CA PRO A 146 -20.76 -12.13 3.59
C PRO A 146 -20.60 -13.16 2.48
N GLN A 147 -21.34 -14.29 2.52
CA GLN A 147 -21.40 -15.29 1.45
C GLN A 147 -22.01 -14.77 0.14
N LYS A 148 -22.70 -13.62 0.17
CA LYS A 148 -23.25 -12.93 -1.01
C LYS A 148 -22.28 -11.88 -1.55
N LEU A 149 -21.18 -11.62 -0.85
CA LEU A 149 -20.14 -10.70 -1.29
C LEU A 149 -19.25 -11.41 -2.31
N THR A 150 -19.60 -11.26 -3.58
CA THR A 150 -18.95 -11.96 -4.72
C THR A 150 -18.24 -11.04 -5.68
N SER A 151 -18.29 -9.72 -5.41
CA SER A 151 -17.62 -8.72 -6.25
C SER A 151 -17.45 -7.41 -5.52
N LEU A 152 -16.48 -6.63 -6.00
CA LEU A 152 -16.25 -5.24 -5.66
C LEU A 152 -16.06 -4.45 -6.95
N ALA A 153 -16.84 -3.41 -7.18
CA ALA A 153 -16.57 -2.46 -8.25
C ALA A 153 -16.08 -1.13 -7.66
N VAL A 154 -15.01 -0.58 -8.24
CA VAL A 154 -14.42 0.69 -7.80
C VAL A 154 -14.86 1.84 -8.70
N THR A 155 -15.19 2.99 -8.10
CA THR A 155 -15.45 4.25 -8.80
C THR A 155 -14.28 5.23 -8.68
N LEU A 156 -13.15 4.78 -8.10
CA LEU A 156 -11.94 5.58 -7.88
C LEU A 156 -11.42 6.22 -9.18
N PHE A 157 -11.41 5.49 -10.29
CA PHE A 157 -10.97 6.02 -11.59
C PHE A 157 -11.80 7.20 -12.10
N ALA A 158 -13.13 7.18 -11.84
CA ALA A 158 -14.00 8.31 -12.18
C ALA A 158 -13.81 9.49 -11.22
N ALA A 159 -13.48 9.21 -9.96
CA ALA A 159 -13.22 10.21 -8.94
C ALA A 159 -11.85 10.88 -9.12
N TYR A 160 -10.85 10.13 -9.59
CA TYR A 160 -9.46 10.55 -9.77
C TYR A 160 -8.97 10.12 -11.15
N PRO A 161 -9.15 10.97 -12.18
CA PRO A 161 -8.84 10.60 -13.57
C PRO A 161 -7.36 10.37 -13.87
N SER A 162 -6.45 10.84 -13.01
CA SER A 162 -5.01 10.57 -13.11
C SER A 162 -4.64 9.15 -12.65
N LEU A 163 -5.52 8.47 -11.92
CA LEU A 163 -5.34 7.08 -11.53
C LEU A 163 -5.70 6.18 -12.73
N GLU A 164 -4.72 5.47 -13.27
CA GLU A 164 -4.85 4.64 -14.48
C GLU A 164 -5.04 3.16 -14.18
N LYS A 165 -4.46 2.69 -13.05
CA LYS A 165 -4.55 1.30 -12.62
C LYS A 165 -4.51 1.15 -11.10
N LEU A 166 -5.03 0.04 -10.60
CA LEU A 166 -4.95 -0.40 -9.22
C LEU A 166 -4.41 -1.82 -9.17
N SER A 167 -3.29 -2.01 -8.48
CA SER A 167 -2.85 -3.34 -8.07
C SER A 167 -3.69 -3.79 -6.88
N VAL A 168 -4.45 -4.86 -7.06
CA VAL A 168 -5.33 -5.39 -6.02
C VAL A 168 -4.72 -6.63 -5.40
N GLN A 169 -4.63 -6.66 -4.08
CA GLN A 169 -4.33 -7.85 -3.30
C GLN A 169 -5.54 -8.18 -2.43
N ALA A 170 -6.06 -9.40 -2.54
CA ALA A 170 -7.27 -9.77 -1.84
C ALA A 170 -7.14 -11.09 -1.08
N ILE A 171 -7.47 -11.06 0.20
CA ILE A 171 -7.62 -12.25 1.07
C ILE A 171 -9.12 -12.46 1.24
N LEU A 172 -9.69 -13.28 0.37
CA LEU A 172 -11.12 -13.55 0.30
C LEU A 172 -11.38 -15.05 0.46
N PRO A 173 -12.60 -15.49 0.87
CA PRO A 173 -12.94 -16.90 0.95
C PRO A 173 -12.73 -17.59 -0.40
N GLY A 174 -11.88 -18.63 -0.39
CA GLY A 174 -11.65 -19.49 -1.54
C GLY A 174 -10.30 -19.30 -2.21
N THR A 175 -9.80 -18.11 -2.42
CA THR A 175 -8.49 -17.92 -3.07
C THR A 175 -7.91 -16.52 -2.81
N PRO A 176 -6.68 -16.42 -2.29
CA PRO A 176 -5.92 -15.18 -2.35
C PRO A 176 -5.77 -14.80 -3.81
N SER A 177 -6.11 -13.58 -4.18
CA SER A 177 -5.99 -13.10 -5.55
C SER A 177 -5.14 -11.84 -5.63
N SER A 178 -4.33 -11.77 -6.67
CA SER A 178 -3.67 -10.56 -7.11
C SER A 178 -4.14 -10.26 -8.53
N ILE A 179 -4.70 -9.09 -8.76
CA ILE A 179 -5.25 -8.67 -10.04
C ILE A 179 -5.01 -7.18 -10.24
N GLU A 180 -5.00 -6.74 -11.49
CA GLU A 180 -4.98 -5.33 -11.84
C GLU A 180 -6.37 -4.88 -12.28
N LEU A 181 -6.86 -3.78 -11.71
CA LEU A 181 -8.06 -3.08 -12.16
C LEU A 181 -7.66 -1.84 -12.96
N THR A 182 -8.48 -1.52 -13.96
CA THR A 182 -8.31 -0.36 -14.82
C THR A 182 -9.67 0.34 -15.03
N PRO A 183 -9.70 1.56 -15.58
CA PRO A 183 -10.96 2.23 -15.94
C PRO A 183 -11.87 1.38 -16.85
N ALA A 184 -11.28 0.55 -17.71
CA ALA A 184 -12.04 -0.35 -18.61
C ALA A 184 -12.57 -1.60 -17.88
N ASN A 185 -11.87 -2.04 -16.81
CA ASN A 185 -12.23 -3.22 -16.02
C ASN A 185 -12.17 -2.88 -14.53
N PRO A 186 -13.11 -2.10 -13.98
CA PRO A 186 -13.03 -1.59 -12.62
C PRO A 186 -13.62 -2.55 -11.56
N THR A 187 -13.82 -3.83 -11.90
CA THR A 187 -14.54 -4.77 -11.03
C THR A 187 -13.72 -6.01 -10.74
N LEU A 188 -13.43 -6.25 -9.47
CA LEU A 188 -12.94 -7.53 -8.95
C LEU A 188 -14.13 -8.49 -8.75
N ARG A 189 -13.98 -9.77 -9.11
CA ARG A 189 -14.97 -10.85 -8.88
C ARG A 189 -14.28 -12.08 -8.29
N TRP A 190 -14.96 -12.81 -7.38
CA TRP A 190 -14.47 -14.03 -6.75
C TRP A 190 -15.58 -15.02 -6.46
#